data_50a3b0d49ab1be89710bd630bba0b26a
#
_entry.id   50a3b0d49ab1be89710bd630bba0b26a
#
_cell.length_a   1.000
_cell.length_b   1.000
_cell.length_c   1.000
_cell.angle_alpha   90.00
_cell.angle_beta   90.00
_cell.angle_gamma   90.00
#
_symmetry.space_group_name_H-M   'P 1'
#
loop_
_entity.id
_entity.type
_entity.pdbx_description
1 polymer ?
#
loop_
_entity_poly.entity_id
_entity_poly.type
_entity_poly.pdbx_seq_one_letter_code
_entity_poly.pdbx_strand_id
1 'polypeptide(L)'
;MEPFALTRLREQRLVAVIRAPDAAAALGAARAVAAGGVRIVEITFTVPDALQVMAELRNEPGLTVGAGTVLTAAQARAALAAGARFLIAPNLSREVADEAAGAGVLFCPGAYTTTEILAARAAGAHVVKIYPVGVAGGPAYIRIIRDPLPDIPMLAAGGTTLENVVPFLEAGCVGVGLGASLADPALAAAGRFDELTRRARAFVERLEAADLRAAGA
;
A
#
# COMPACT_ATOMS: atom_id res chain seq x y z
N MET A 1 4.45 13.17 16.39
CA MET A 1 3.26 13.50 15.56
C MET A 1 3.01 12.33 14.62
N GLU A 2 1.75 11.93 14.45
CA GLU A 2 1.40 10.83 13.54
C GLU A 2 1.63 11.26 12.08
N PRO A 3 2.29 10.43 11.22
CA PRO A 3 2.49 10.76 9.82
C PRO A 3 1.17 10.94 9.06
N PHE A 4 1.08 11.99 8.25
CA PHE A 4 -0.12 12.28 7.43
C PHE A 4 -0.62 11.06 6.63
N ALA A 5 0.30 10.30 6.03
CA ALA A 5 -0.06 9.12 5.25
C ALA A 5 -0.70 8.00 6.09
N LEU A 6 -0.42 7.92 7.40
CA LEU A 6 -1.05 6.94 8.29
C LEU A 6 -2.52 7.29 8.55
N THR A 7 -2.82 8.57 8.78
CA THR A 7 -4.21 9.05 8.87
C THR A 7 -4.99 8.73 7.60
N ARG A 8 -4.40 9.06 6.44
CA ARG A 8 -5.01 8.75 5.13
C ARG A 8 -5.23 7.24 4.93
N LEU A 9 -4.28 6.40 5.37
CA LEU A 9 -4.42 4.95 5.27
C LEU A 9 -5.60 4.43 6.11
N ARG A 10 -5.77 4.93 7.31
CA ARG A 10 -6.90 4.55 8.18
C ARG A 10 -8.26 4.96 7.61
N GLU A 11 -8.32 6.13 6.97
CA GLU A 11 -9.54 6.61 6.32
C GLU A 11 -9.90 5.81 5.06
N GLN A 12 -8.92 5.55 4.19
CA GLN A 12 -9.16 4.97 2.86
C GLN A 12 -9.00 3.45 2.82
N ARG A 13 -8.17 2.88 3.68
CA ARG A 13 -7.91 1.44 3.83
C ARG A 13 -7.40 0.70 2.59
N LEU A 14 -7.30 1.36 1.44
CA LEU A 14 -6.84 0.81 0.17
C LEU A 14 -5.55 1.50 -0.29
N VAL A 15 -4.55 0.71 -0.69
CA VAL A 15 -3.30 1.18 -1.30
C VAL A 15 -3.15 0.53 -2.66
N ALA A 16 -3.15 1.31 -3.72
CA ALA A 16 -2.88 0.83 -5.08
C ALA A 16 -1.37 0.67 -5.27
N VAL A 17 -0.91 -0.57 -5.51
CA VAL A 17 0.49 -0.88 -5.78
C VAL A 17 0.72 -0.87 -7.27
N ILE A 18 1.39 0.17 -7.78
CA ILE A 18 1.63 0.37 -9.20
C ILE A 18 2.93 -0.32 -9.63
N ARG A 19 2.78 -1.22 -10.58
CA ARG A 19 3.83 -1.81 -11.41
C ARG A 19 3.46 -1.62 -12.86
N ALA A 20 4.40 -1.19 -13.67
CA ALA A 20 4.18 -0.93 -15.09
C ALA A 20 5.48 -1.10 -15.86
N PRO A 21 5.43 -1.34 -17.18
CA PRO A 21 6.63 -1.51 -18.01
C PRO A 21 7.41 -0.21 -18.24
N ASP A 22 6.76 0.95 -18.07
CA ASP A 22 7.36 2.27 -18.25
C ASP A 22 6.64 3.34 -17.43
N ALA A 23 7.21 4.54 -17.38
CA ALA A 23 6.69 5.69 -16.62
C ALA A 23 5.32 6.16 -17.11
N ALA A 24 5.06 6.16 -18.42
CA ALA A 24 3.79 6.64 -18.97
C ALA A 24 2.63 5.72 -18.56
N ALA A 25 2.83 4.41 -18.64
CA ALA A 25 1.86 3.41 -18.20
C ALA A 25 1.64 3.51 -16.67
N ALA A 26 2.69 3.76 -15.87
CA ALA A 26 2.58 3.96 -14.43
C ALA A 26 1.79 5.21 -14.07
N LEU A 27 2.05 6.34 -14.72
CA LEU A 27 1.29 7.60 -14.55
C LEU A 27 -0.18 7.40 -14.90
N GLY A 28 -0.46 6.80 -16.07
CA GLY A 28 -1.82 6.51 -16.49
C GLY A 28 -2.57 5.61 -15.52
N ALA A 29 -1.92 4.53 -15.04
CA ALA A 29 -2.50 3.63 -14.05
C ALA A 29 -2.77 4.32 -12.71
N ALA A 30 -1.83 5.12 -12.20
CA ALA A 30 -1.99 5.86 -10.95
C ALA A 30 -3.17 6.83 -11.01
N ARG A 31 -3.29 7.60 -12.11
CA ARG A 31 -4.41 8.51 -12.36
C ARG A 31 -5.75 7.78 -12.48
N ALA A 32 -5.74 6.66 -13.20
CA ALA A 32 -6.93 5.83 -13.39
C ALA A 32 -7.48 5.27 -12.07
N VAL A 33 -6.63 4.71 -11.21
CA VAL A 33 -7.07 4.20 -9.92
C VAL A 33 -7.53 5.33 -8.98
N ALA A 34 -6.88 6.51 -9.06
CA ALA A 34 -7.29 7.70 -8.32
C ALA A 34 -8.67 8.21 -8.77
N ALA A 35 -8.95 8.23 -10.08
CA ALA A 35 -10.25 8.56 -10.64
C ALA A 35 -11.36 7.58 -10.21
N GLY A 36 -11.00 6.32 -9.94
CA GLY A 36 -11.89 5.32 -9.36
C GLY A 36 -12.06 5.40 -7.84
N GLY A 37 -11.39 6.36 -7.15
CA GLY A 37 -11.54 6.63 -5.73
C GLY A 37 -10.42 6.08 -4.84
N VAL A 38 -9.46 5.28 -5.35
CA VAL A 38 -8.31 4.79 -4.59
C VAL A 38 -7.18 5.81 -4.66
N ARG A 39 -7.01 6.60 -3.61
CA ARG A 39 -6.16 7.80 -3.60
C ARG A 39 -4.84 7.66 -2.83
N ILE A 40 -4.48 6.47 -2.38
CA ILE A 40 -3.15 6.15 -1.84
C ILE A 40 -2.46 5.26 -2.88
N VAL A 41 -1.36 5.74 -3.42
CA VAL A 41 -0.67 5.10 -4.55
C VAL A 41 0.79 4.85 -4.21
N GLU A 42 1.19 3.58 -4.24
CA GLU A 42 2.54 3.09 -4.07
C GLU A 42 3.20 2.92 -5.45
N ILE A 43 4.12 3.81 -5.83
CA ILE A 43 4.93 3.63 -7.05
C ILE A 43 6.13 2.76 -6.68
N THR A 44 6.22 1.57 -7.25
CA THR A 44 7.30 0.64 -6.92
C THR A 44 8.58 0.97 -7.70
N PHE A 45 9.76 0.76 -7.08
CA PHE A 45 11.06 0.89 -7.75
C PHE A 45 11.29 -0.13 -8.89
N THR A 46 10.34 -1.03 -9.12
CA THR A 46 10.33 -1.91 -10.30
C THR A 46 9.81 -1.22 -11.57
N VAL A 47 9.19 -0.05 -11.42
CA VAL A 47 8.80 0.80 -12.55
C VAL A 47 10.04 1.56 -13.04
N PRO A 48 10.35 1.55 -14.35
CA PRO A 48 11.36 2.44 -14.91
C PRO A 48 11.02 3.91 -14.60
N ASP A 49 12.04 4.69 -14.26
CA ASP A 49 11.89 6.12 -13.93
C ASP A 49 10.88 6.41 -12.81
N ALA A 50 10.75 5.50 -11.83
CA ALA A 50 9.81 5.60 -10.72
C ALA A 50 9.87 6.96 -9.98
N LEU A 51 11.07 7.55 -9.84
CA LEU A 51 11.26 8.84 -9.20
C LEU A 51 10.62 9.99 -9.99
N GLN A 52 10.68 9.96 -11.31
CA GLN A 52 9.98 10.92 -12.17
C GLN A 52 8.48 10.78 -12.00
N VAL A 53 7.96 9.54 -12.01
CA VAL A 53 6.53 9.27 -11.80
C VAL A 53 6.06 9.82 -10.45
N MET A 54 6.81 9.59 -9.36
CA MET A 54 6.49 10.15 -8.04
C MET A 54 6.48 11.68 -8.06
N ALA A 55 7.50 12.31 -8.69
CA ALA A 55 7.62 13.76 -8.78
C ALA A 55 6.47 14.41 -9.56
N GLU A 56 5.97 13.77 -10.61
CA GLU A 56 4.81 14.25 -11.37
C GLU A 56 3.51 14.12 -10.57
N LEU A 57 3.32 13.01 -9.86
CA LEU A 57 2.09 12.74 -9.11
C LEU A 57 2.00 13.47 -7.76
N ARG A 58 3.13 13.92 -7.18
CA ARG A 58 3.18 14.45 -5.80
C ARG A 58 2.26 15.63 -5.52
N ASN A 59 1.95 16.42 -6.54
CA ASN A 59 1.12 17.62 -6.45
C ASN A 59 -0.32 17.39 -6.95
N GLU A 60 -0.68 16.18 -7.33
CA GLU A 60 -2.06 15.90 -7.76
C GLU A 60 -3.04 16.00 -6.59
N PRO A 61 -4.13 16.79 -6.73
CA PRO A 61 -5.05 17.03 -5.62
C PRO A 61 -5.66 15.76 -5.06
N GLY A 62 -5.58 15.61 -3.74
CA GLY A 62 -6.17 14.49 -3.02
C GLY A 62 -5.42 13.16 -3.15
N LEU A 63 -4.33 13.09 -3.93
CA LEU A 63 -3.50 11.90 -4.06
C LEU A 63 -2.43 11.87 -2.97
N THR A 64 -2.22 10.71 -2.37
CA THR A 64 -1.12 10.43 -1.44
C THR A 64 -0.16 9.46 -2.12
N VAL A 65 0.98 9.96 -2.57
CA VAL A 65 1.98 9.18 -3.31
C VAL A 65 3.08 8.70 -2.37
N GLY A 66 3.49 7.46 -2.49
CA GLY A 66 4.62 6.88 -1.78
C GLY A 66 5.43 5.93 -2.64
N ALA A 67 6.57 5.51 -2.10
CA ALA A 67 7.48 4.59 -2.76
C ALA A 67 7.28 3.16 -2.25
N GLY A 68 7.26 2.20 -3.18
CA GLY A 68 7.24 0.78 -2.92
C GLY A 68 8.50 0.06 -3.37
N THR A 69 8.71 -1.12 -2.81
CA THR A 69 9.90 -1.94 -3.07
C THR A 69 11.20 -1.17 -2.75
N VAL A 70 11.17 -0.42 -1.64
CA VAL A 70 12.32 0.37 -1.17
C VAL A 70 13.27 -0.55 -0.40
N LEU A 71 14.39 -0.90 -0.99
CA LEU A 71 15.32 -1.91 -0.45
C LEU A 71 16.58 -1.31 0.18
N THR A 72 16.92 -0.04 -0.15
CA THR A 72 18.14 0.61 0.30
C THR A 72 17.89 2.03 0.81
N ALA A 73 18.77 2.54 1.67
CA ALA A 73 18.75 3.93 2.11
C ALA A 73 18.83 4.93 0.93
N ALA A 74 19.60 4.60 -0.10
CA ALA A 74 19.72 5.44 -1.30
C ALA A 74 18.36 5.59 -2.02
N GLN A 75 17.61 4.48 -2.19
CA GLN A 75 16.27 4.51 -2.74
C GLN A 75 15.31 5.31 -1.85
N ALA A 76 15.40 5.13 -0.53
CA ALA A 76 14.56 5.87 0.42
C ALA A 76 14.79 7.38 0.28
N ARG A 77 16.04 7.85 0.34
CA ARG A 77 16.37 9.28 0.15
C ARG A 77 15.90 9.83 -1.18
N ALA A 78 16.13 9.09 -2.27
CA ALA A 78 15.71 9.51 -3.61
C ALA A 78 14.18 9.63 -3.71
N ALA A 79 13.43 8.67 -3.17
CA ALA A 79 11.96 8.70 -3.13
C ALA A 79 11.44 9.88 -2.32
N LEU A 80 12.02 10.14 -1.14
CA LEU A 80 11.65 11.27 -0.29
C LEU A 80 11.91 12.62 -1.00
N ALA A 81 13.04 12.76 -1.67
CA ALA A 81 13.36 13.93 -2.48
C ALA A 81 12.38 14.11 -3.67
N ALA A 82 11.89 13.02 -4.25
CA ALA A 82 10.86 13.03 -5.28
C ALA A 82 9.45 13.33 -4.74
N GLY A 83 9.28 13.42 -3.40
CA GLY A 83 8.02 13.81 -2.75
C GLY A 83 7.20 12.65 -2.20
N ALA A 84 7.77 11.45 -2.06
CA ALA A 84 7.09 10.32 -1.44
C ALA A 84 6.69 10.65 0.01
N ARG A 85 5.43 10.38 0.35
CA ARG A 85 4.83 10.60 1.68
C ARG A 85 4.85 9.37 2.57
N PHE A 86 5.25 8.22 2.04
CA PHE A 86 5.43 6.97 2.75
C PHE A 86 6.41 6.06 2.02
N LEU A 87 7.03 5.15 2.78
CA LEU A 87 7.93 4.12 2.27
C LEU A 87 7.41 2.73 2.62
N ILE A 88 7.25 1.90 1.60
CA ILE A 88 6.84 0.49 1.73
C ILE A 88 7.95 -0.40 1.17
N ALA A 89 8.28 -1.46 1.90
CA ALA A 89 9.28 -2.45 1.50
C ALA A 89 8.70 -3.88 1.58
N PRO A 90 9.27 -4.85 0.85
CA PRO A 90 8.88 -6.26 1.01
C PRO A 90 9.52 -6.92 2.23
N ASN A 91 10.50 -6.29 2.86
CA ASN A 91 11.29 -6.76 4.00
C ASN A 91 11.60 -5.61 4.96
N LEU A 92 12.21 -5.93 6.10
CA LEU A 92 12.78 -4.94 7.00
C LEU A 92 14.22 -4.59 6.57
N SER A 93 14.49 -3.30 6.34
CA SER A 93 15.83 -2.71 6.30
C SER A 93 15.91 -1.61 7.36
N ARG A 94 16.86 -1.69 8.29
CA ARG A 94 17.07 -0.66 9.32
C ARG A 94 17.48 0.67 8.72
N GLU A 95 18.31 0.64 7.68
CA GLU A 95 18.74 1.85 6.97
C GLU A 95 17.55 2.59 6.33
N VAL A 96 16.57 1.86 5.78
CA VAL A 96 15.33 2.46 5.25
C VAL A 96 14.46 3.00 6.38
N ALA A 97 14.42 2.31 7.52
CA ALA A 97 13.70 2.77 8.72
C ALA A 97 14.25 4.10 9.24
N ASP A 98 15.59 4.24 9.29
CA ASP A 98 16.27 5.47 9.74
C ASP A 98 15.96 6.65 8.82
N GLU A 99 15.96 6.45 7.50
CA GLU A 99 15.59 7.48 6.51
C GLU A 99 14.11 7.90 6.67
N ALA A 100 13.21 6.94 6.86
CA ALA A 100 11.78 7.23 7.06
C ALA A 100 11.55 8.01 8.37
N ALA A 101 12.23 7.62 9.44
CA ALA A 101 12.16 8.28 10.75
C ALA A 101 12.71 9.71 10.66
N GLY A 102 13.86 9.92 10.02
CA GLY A 102 14.46 11.23 9.81
C GLY A 102 13.57 12.18 9.01
N ALA A 103 12.79 11.67 8.07
CA ALA A 103 11.85 12.43 7.27
C ALA A 103 10.44 12.56 7.90
N GLY A 104 10.16 11.84 8.98
CA GLY A 104 8.85 11.84 9.65
C GLY A 104 7.70 11.28 8.79
N VAL A 105 8.00 10.35 7.87
CA VAL A 105 7.01 9.75 6.98
C VAL A 105 6.56 8.37 7.47
N LEU A 106 5.42 7.90 6.99
CA LEU A 106 4.93 6.54 7.25
C LEU A 106 5.94 5.51 6.73
N PHE A 107 6.39 4.61 7.61
CA PHE A 107 7.20 3.45 7.28
C PHE A 107 6.40 2.15 7.44
N CYS A 108 6.37 1.34 6.37
CA CYS A 108 5.63 0.09 6.30
C CYS A 108 6.52 -1.03 5.72
N PRO A 109 7.43 -1.61 6.52
CA PRO A 109 8.27 -2.73 6.11
C PRO A 109 7.48 -4.03 6.03
N GLY A 110 7.96 -4.94 5.19
CA GLY A 110 7.43 -6.28 5.01
C GLY A 110 7.88 -7.25 6.10
N ALA A 111 6.97 -8.14 6.49
CA ALA A 111 7.20 -9.25 7.39
C ALA A 111 6.29 -10.43 7.01
N TYR A 112 6.74 -11.64 7.32
CA TYR A 112 5.96 -12.87 7.10
C TYR A 112 5.70 -13.62 8.40
N THR A 113 6.62 -13.58 9.36
CA THR A 113 6.54 -14.27 10.65
C THR A 113 6.35 -13.30 11.80
N THR A 114 5.88 -13.80 12.96
CA THR A 114 5.74 -12.98 14.17
C THR A 114 7.07 -12.38 14.64
N THR A 115 8.18 -13.10 14.45
CA THR A 115 9.54 -12.59 14.76
C THR A 115 9.88 -11.37 13.91
N GLU A 116 9.60 -11.43 12.60
CA GLU A 116 9.83 -10.31 11.69
C GLU A 116 8.90 -9.13 11.98
N ILE A 117 7.65 -9.40 12.36
CA ILE A 117 6.68 -8.36 12.74
C ILE A 117 7.19 -7.59 13.97
N LEU A 118 7.65 -8.29 15.00
CA LEU A 118 8.22 -7.66 16.20
C LEU A 118 9.50 -6.88 15.88
N ALA A 119 10.38 -7.44 15.04
CA ALA A 119 11.57 -6.74 14.58
C ALA A 119 11.25 -5.47 13.80
N ALA A 120 10.23 -5.50 12.94
CA ALA A 120 9.74 -4.34 12.21
C ALA A 120 9.20 -3.25 13.16
N ARG A 121 8.41 -3.63 14.16
CA ARG A 121 7.92 -2.69 15.20
C ARG A 121 9.05 -2.06 16.00
N ALA A 122 10.01 -2.86 16.42
CA ALA A 122 11.19 -2.39 17.15
C ALA A 122 12.06 -1.43 16.31
N ALA A 123 12.03 -1.55 14.98
CA ALA A 123 12.69 -0.63 14.04
C ALA A 123 11.86 0.63 13.71
N GLY A 124 10.73 0.88 14.39
CA GLY A 124 9.93 2.09 14.20
C GLY A 124 8.85 1.98 13.11
N ALA A 125 8.49 0.78 12.64
CA ALA A 125 7.39 0.62 11.70
C ALA A 125 6.09 1.19 12.26
N HIS A 126 5.42 2.06 11.53
CA HIS A 126 4.08 2.57 11.87
C HIS A 126 3.01 1.52 11.57
N VAL A 127 3.19 0.79 10.47
CA VAL A 127 2.35 -0.32 10.01
C VAL A 127 3.29 -1.41 9.52
N VAL A 128 2.95 -2.68 9.73
CA VAL A 128 3.73 -3.81 9.20
C VAL A 128 2.99 -4.43 8.03
N LYS A 129 3.63 -4.49 6.87
CA LYS A 129 3.11 -5.15 5.67
C LYS A 129 3.25 -6.66 5.82
N ILE A 130 2.15 -7.36 5.93
CA ILE A 130 2.15 -8.83 5.94
C ILE A 130 2.19 -9.32 4.49
N TYR A 131 3.34 -9.90 4.09
CA TYR A 131 3.61 -10.20 2.69
C TYR A 131 4.49 -11.46 2.51
N PRO A 132 4.13 -12.34 1.57
CA PRO A 132 2.90 -12.40 0.78
C PRO A 132 1.76 -13.09 1.55
N VAL A 133 0.70 -12.35 1.89
CA VAL A 133 -0.34 -12.82 2.82
C VAL A 133 -1.23 -13.93 2.23
N GLY A 134 -1.42 -13.97 0.92
CA GLY A 134 -2.28 -14.95 0.26
C GLY A 134 -1.79 -16.37 0.42
N VAL A 135 -0.48 -16.60 0.27
CA VAL A 135 0.15 -17.94 0.45
C VAL A 135 0.31 -18.34 1.91
N ALA A 136 0.22 -17.36 2.84
CA ALA A 136 0.25 -17.62 4.27
C ALA A 136 -1.09 -18.11 4.85
N GLY A 137 -2.18 -18.05 4.06
CA GLY A 137 -3.51 -18.45 4.50
C GLY A 137 -4.53 -17.30 4.53
N GLY A 138 -4.17 -16.13 3.99
CA GLY A 138 -5.09 -15.01 3.83
C GLY A 138 -5.60 -14.41 5.15
N PRO A 139 -6.90 -14.05 5.22
CA PRO A 139 -7.48 -13.44 6.43
C PRO A 139 -7.40 -14.34 7.68
N ALA A 140 -7.40 -15.67 7.52
CA ALA A 140 -7.25 -16.59 8.65
C ALA A 140 -5.87 -16.47 9.29
N TYR A 141 -4.82 -16.33 8.48
CA TYR A 141 -3.46 -16.08 8.99
C TYR A 141 -3.39 -14.77 9.79
N ILE A 142 -3.99 -13.69 9.29
CA ILE A 142 -4.03 -12.40 10.01
C ILE A 142 -4.68 -12.56 11.39
N ARG A 143 -5.83 -13.25 11.49
CA ARG A 143 -6.51 -13.47 12.77
C ARG A 143 -5.59 -14.19 13.76
N ILE A 144 -4.93 -15.27 13.34
CA ILE A 144 -4.04 -16.08 14.19
C ILE A 144 -2.85 -15.26 14.70
N ILE A 145 -2.16 -14.51 13.83
CA ILE A 145 -0.99 -13.74 14.26
C ILE A 145 -1.36 -12.51 15.11
N ARG A 146 -2.58 -12.00 14.99
CA ARG A 146 -3.08 -10.89 15.81
C ARG A 146 -3.44 -11.29 17.23
N ASP A 147 -3.74 -12.56 17.50
CA ASP A 147 -4.03 -13.00 18.89
C ASP A 147 -2.92 -12.60 19.87
N PRO A 148 -1.64 -12.94 19.63
CA PRO A 148 -0.54 -12.48 20.47
C PRO A 148 -0.07 -11.05 20.18
N LEU A 149 -0.48 -10.42 19.07
CA LEU A 149 0.01 -9.11 18.59
C LEU A 149 -1.15 -8.14 18.26
N PRO A 150 -2.11 -7.91 19.17
CA PRO A 150 -3.36 -7.17 18.88
C PRO A 150 -3.11 -5.70 18.54
N ASP A 151 -2.05 -5.09 19.11
CA ASP A 151 -1.77 -3.65 19.00
C ASP A 151 -0.88 -3.26 17.81
N ILE A 152 -0.44 -4.24 17.01
CA ILE A 152 0.40 -3.96 15.84
C ILE A 152 -0.47 -3.68 14.62
N PRO A 153 -0.45 -2.45 14.06
CA PRO A 153 -1.15 -2.15 12.83
C PRO A 153 -0.56 -2.95 11.65
N MET A 154 -1.41 -3.68 10.91
CA MET A 154 -1.00 -4.55 9.82
C MET A 154 -1.65 -4.13 8.50
N LEU A 155 -0.87 -4.15 7.40
CA LEU A 155 -1.32 -3.99 6.02
C LEU A 155 -1.24 -5.35 5.32
N ALA A 156 -2.36 -5.88 4.83
CA ALA A 156 -2.36 -7.10 4.03
C ALA A 156 -1.89 -6.83 2.60
N ALA A 157 -0.94 -7.61 2.09
CA ALA A 157 -0.47 -7.47 0.70
C ALA A 157 -0.01 -8.81 0.10
N GLY A 158 -0.16 -8.93 -1.24
CA GLY A 158 0.21 -10.16 -1.97
C GLY A 158 -0.86 -11.26 -1.84
N GLY A 159 -1.70 -11.38 -2.88
CA GLY A 159 -2.85 -12.28 -2.90
C GLY A 159 -4.15 -11.63 -2.43
N THR A 160 -4.20 -10.29 -2.48
CA THR A 160 -5.38 -9.48 -2.15
C THR A 160 -6.26 -9.29 -3.38
N THR A 161 -7.58 -9.46 -3.23
CA THR A 161 -8.57 -9.41 -4.30
C THR A 161 -9.83 -8.68 -3.86
N LEU A 162 -10.77 -8.44 -4.78
CA LEU A 162 -12.06 -7.84 -4.48
C LEU A 162 -12.90 -8.68 -3.49
N GLU A 163 -12.75 -10.02 -3.56
CA GLU A 163 -13.47 -10.96 -2.70
C GLU A 163 -12.96 -10.94 -1.27
N ASN A 164 -11.63 -10.79 -1.07
CA ASN A 164 -11.02 -10.91 0.25
C ASN A 164 -10.63 -9.57 0.92
N VAL A 165 -10.84 -8.42 0.26
CA VAL A 165 -10.51 -7.10 0.81
C VAL A 165 -11.23 -6.82 2.13
N VAL A 166 -12.54 -7.06 2.19
CA VAL A 166 -13.34 -6.89 3.42
C VAL A 166 -12.93 -7.91 4.48
N PRO A 167 -12.82 -9.22 4.20
CA PRO A 167 -12.28 -10.21 5.14
C PRO A 167 -10.93 -9.85 5.78
N PHE A 168 -10.00 -9.18 5.07
CA PHE A 168 -8.75 -8.70 5.65
C PHE A 168 -8.96 -7.56 6.66
N LEU A 169 -9.85 -6.63 6.36
CA LEU A 169 -10.19 -5.53 7.28
C LEU A 169 -10.92 -6.06 8.53
N GLU A 170 -11.86 -6.98 8.36
CA GLU A 170 -12.54 -7.68 9.46
C GLU A 170 -11.58 -8.52 10.31
N ALA A 171 -10.51 -9.04 9.72
CA ALA A 171 -9.42 -9.70 10.44
C ALA A 171 -8.54 -8.71 11.23
N GLY A 172 -8.77 -7.39 11.10
CA GLY A 172 -8.13 -6.31 11.84
C GLY A 172 -6.94 -5.66 11.14
N CYS A 173 -6.78 -5.83 9.82
CA CYS A 173 -5.84 -5.02 9.06
C CYS A 173 -6.31 -3.55 9.00
N VAL A 174 -5.38 -2.60 9.12
CA VAL A 174 -5.67 -1.16 8.96
C VAL A 174 -5.77 -0.75 7.50
N GLY A 175 -5.36 -1.63 6.59
CA GLY A 175 -5.45 -1.41 5.15
C GLY A 175 -5.05 -2.64 4.34
N VAL A 176 -5.28 -2.56 3.03
CA VAL A 176 -5.00 -3.61 2.06
C VAL A 176 -4.24 -3.03 0.87
N GLY A 177 -3.07 -3.58 0.58
CA GLY A 177 -2.27 -3.26 -0.60
C GLY A 177 -2.71 -4.13 -1.79
N LEU A 178 -3.12 -3.48 -2.87
CA LEU A 178 -3.73 -4.09 -4.05
C LEU A 178 -2.80 -3.94 -5.25
N GLY A 179 -2.25 -5.07 -5.72
CA GLY A 179 -1.43 -5.13 -6.93
C GLY A 179 -2.26 -5.38 -8.20
N ALA A 180 -1.96 -6.46 -8.92
CA ALA A 180 -2.56 -6.76 -10.23
C ALA A 180 -4.09 -6.95 -10.19
N SER A 181 -4.67 -7.30 -9.05
CA SER A 181 -6.14 -7.37 -8.89
C SER A 181 -6.82 -6.01 -9.12
N LEU A 182 -6.13 -4.90 -8.80
CA LEU A 182 -6.58 -3.53 -9.02
C LEU A 182 -5.83 -2.90 -10.21
N ALA A 183 -4.51 -2.76 -10.08
CA ALA A 183 -3.63 -2.08 -11.03
C ALA A 183 -2.83 -3.12 -11.84
N ASP A 184 -3.50 -3.80 -12.76
CA ASP A 184 -2.91 -4.82 -13.62
C ASP A 184 -1.87 -4.21 -14.57
N PRO A 185 -0.60 -4.60 -14.51
CA PRO A 185 0.44 -4.07 -15.38
C PRO A 185 0.17 -4.30 -16.88
N ALA A 186 -0.52 -5.38 -17.24
CA ALA A 186 -0.86 -5.66 -18.64
C ALA A 186 -1.93 -4.69 -19.14
N LEU A 187 -2.91 -4.32 -18.31
CA LEU A 187 -3.88 -3.29 -18.67
C LEU A 187 -3.24 -1.91 -18.76
N ALA A 188 -2.33 -1.58 -17.87
CA ALA A 188 -1.56 -0.34 -17.89
C ALA A 188 -0.74 -0.23 -19.19
N ALA A 189 -0.01 -1.29 -19.56
CA ALA A 189 0.77 -1.37 -20.79
C ALA A 189 -0.10 -1.23 -22.06
N ALA A 190 -1.33 -1.73 -22.01
CA ALA A 190 -2.28 -1.64 -23.11
C ALA A 190 -3.08 -0.31 -23.13
N GLY A 191 -2.80 0.63 -22.22
CA GLY A 191 -3.53 1.90 -22.11
C GLY A 191 -5.00 1.76 -21.69
N ARG A 192 -5.40 0.61 -21.14
CA ARG A 192 -6.78 0.32 -20.72
C ARG A 192 -7.11 0.95 -19.36
N PHE A 193 -6.93 2.26 -19.28
CA PHE A 193 -7.09 3.02 -18.02
C PHE A 193 -8.53 3.05 -17.52
N ASP A 194 -9.52 3.04 -18.40
CA ASP A 194 -10.94 2.96 -18.02
C ASP A 194 -11.27 1.67 -17.25
N GLU A 195 -10.61 0.56 -17.62
CA GLU A 195 -10.73 -0.71 -16.89
C GLU A 195 -10.16 -0.59 -15.48
N LEU A 196 -8.99 0.03 -15.31
CA LEU A 196 -8.39 0.26 -14.01
C LEU A 196 -9.27 1.16 -13.14
N THR A 197 -9.87 2.20 -13.74
CA THR A 197 -10.83 3.08 -13.05
C THR A 197 -12.07 2.30 -12.58
N ARG A 198 -12.62 1.42 -13.41
CA ARG A 198 -13.76 0.56 -13.02
C ARG A 198 -13.41 -0.39 -11.90
N ARG A 199 -12.24 -1.03 -11.95
CA ARG A 199 -11.74 -1.90 -10.87
C ARG A 199 -11.59 -1.13 -9.56
N ALA A 200 -10.97 0.06 -9.60
CA ALA A 200 -10.79 0.89 -8.41
C ALA A 200 -12.13 1.25 -7.77
N ARG A 201 -13.11 1.65 -8.59
CA ARG A 201 -14.46 1.96 -8.13
C ARG A 201 -15.12 0.75 -7.46
N ALA A 202 -15.01 -0.43 -8.05
CA ALA A 202 -15.56 -1.66 -7.46
C ALA A 202 -14.97 -1.97 -6.07
N PHE A 203 -13.67 -1.72 -5.83
CA PHE A 203 -13.08 -1.86 -4.51
C PHE A 203 -13.63 -0.85 -3.51
N VAL A 204 -13.81 0.42 -3.90
CA VAL A 204 -14.38 1.47 -3.05
C VAL A 204 -15.82 1.13 -2.69
N GLU A 205 -16.67 0.83 -3.67
CA GLU A 205 -18.06 0.43 -3.47
C GLU A 205 -18.19 -0.82 -2.57
N ARG A 206 -17.25 -1.76 -2.70
CA ARG A 206 -17.21 -2.96 -1.85
C ARG A 206 -17.00 -2.63 -0.38
N LEU A 207 -16.13 -1.64 -0.07
CA LEU A 207 -15.89 -1.18 1.29
C LEU A 207 -17.08 -0.38 1.83
N GLU A 208 -17.63 0.56 1.05
CA GLU A 208 -18.80 1.36 1.44
C GLU A 208 -19.99 0.46 1.77
N ALA A 209 -20.25 -0.56 0.96
CA ALA A 209 -21.30 -1.54 1.21
C ALA A 209 -21.06 -2.39 2.48
N ALA A 210 -19.81 -2.62 2.87
CA ALA A 210 -19.48 -3.30 4.13
C ALA A 210 -19.68 -2.38 5.35
N ASP A 211 -19.29 -1.12 5.25
CA ASP A 211 -19.45 -0.12 6.31
C ASP A 211 -20.93 0.14 6.62
N LEU A 212 -21.78 0.25 5.59
CA LEU A 212 -23.23 0.40 5.76
C LEU A 212 -23.87 -0.79 6.50
N ARG A 213 -23.41 -2.03 6.21
CA ARG A 213 -23.89 -3.21 6.94
C ARG A 213 -23.46 -3.20 8.40
N ALA A 214 -22.23 -2.80 8.69
CA ALA A 214 -21.71 -2.72 10.05
C ALA A 214 -22.42 -1.62 10.88
N ALA A 215 -22.81 -0.51 10.26
CA ALA A 215 -23.51 0.59 10.91
C ALA A 215 -25.02 0.31 11.15
N GLY A 216 -25.61 -0.66 10.42
CA GLY A 216 -27.01 -1.05 10.54
C GLY A 216 -27.27 -2.29 11.41
N ALA A 217 -26.21 -2.90 11.96
CA ALA A 217 -26.27 -4.05 12.86
C ALA A 217 -26.05 -3.64 14.32
#